data_d4cfff78cb1f4594cbc3a42b76e7975f
#
_entry.id   d4cfff78cb1f4594cbc3a42b76e7975f
#
_cell.length_a   1.000
_cell.length_b   1.000
_cell.length_c   1.000
_cell.angle_alpha   90.00
_cell.angle_beta   90.00
_cell.angle_gamma   90.00
#
_symmetry.space_group_name_H-M   'P 1'
#
loop_
_entity.id
_entity.type
_entity.pdbx_description
1 polymer ?
#
loop_
_entity_poly.entity_id
_entity_poly.type
_entity_poly.pdbx_seq_one_letter_code
_entity_poly.pdbx_strand_id
1 'polypeptide(L)'
;MKNNQKTNSKERFQELIGIIKIGLQDFRMQKDEPDKYHFRLGMFLHELKEVNKLHQYYETFSDLCRQELSISSNYAYKQIRCYKKRLFA
;
A
#
# COMPACT_ATOMS: atom_id res chain seq x y z
N MET A 1 -14.98 -15.82 -18.68
CA MET A 1 -14.65 -15.58 -18.55
C MET A 1 -13.62 -15.20 -18.41
N LYS A 2 -13.08 -15.00 -18.42
CA LYS A 2 -12.24 -14.71 -18.29
C LYS A 2 -11.68 -13.71 -18.46
N ASN A 3 -11.59 -13.21 -18.86
CA ASN A 3 -11.11 -12.21 -19.18
C ASN A 3 -11.10 -11.13 -18.34
N ASN A 4 -11.16 -11.15 -17.46
CA ASN A 4 -11.30 -10.15 -16.45
C ASN A 4 -10.03 -9.78 -15.74
N GLN A 5 -8.92 -10.24 -16.25
CA GLN A 5 -7.67 -9.97 -15.57
C GLN A 5 -7.34 -8.49 -15.50
N LYS A 6 -7.61 -7.76 -16.57
CA LYS A 6 -7.37 -6.32 -16.55
C LYS A 6 -8.28 -5.63 -15.55
N THR A 7 -9.53 -6.02 -15.57
CA THR A 7 -10.50 -5.44 -14.65
C THR A 7 -10.12 -5.78 -13.21
N ASN A 8 -9.72 -7.03 -12.98
CA ASN A 8 -9.32 -7.46 -11.65
C ASN A 8 -8.11 -6.68 -11.13
N SER A 9 -7.16 -6.39 -12.02
CA SER A 9 -5.98 -5.64 -11.60
C SER A 9 -6.36 -4.24 -11.15
N LYS A 10 -7.21 -3.57 -11.90
CA LYS A 10 -7.63 -2.23 -11.55
C LYS A 10 -8.49 -2.24 -10.29
N GLU A 11 -9.35 -3.21 -10.17
CA GLU A 11 -10.19 -3.36 -8.99
C GLU A 11 -9.33 -3.61 -7.76
N ARG A 12 -8.31 -4.47 -7.89
CA ARG A 12 -7.40 -4.72 -6.79
C ARG A 12 -6.62 -3.47 -6.42
N PHE A 13 -6.21 -2.70 -7.42
CA PHE A 13 -5.51 -1.45 -7.20
C PHE A 13 -6.37 -0.50 -6.36
N GLN A 14 -7.62 -0.33 -6.75
CA GLN A 14 -8.55 0.54 -6.02
C GLN A 14 -8.83 -0.01 -4.62
N GLU A 15 -8.97 -1.31 -4.52
CA GLU A 15 -9.21 -1.96 -3.24
C GLU A 15 -8.05 -1.72 -2.27
N LEU A 16 -6.83 -1.86 -2.78
CA LEU A 16 -5.65 -1.63 -1.96
C LEU A 16 -5.59 -0.19 -1.47
N ILE A 17 -5.89 0.75 -2.34
CA ILE A 17 -5.92 2.16 -1.95
C ILE A 17 -6.92 2.37 -0.82
N GLY A 18 -8.11 1.79 -0.95
CA GLY A 18 -9.13 1.91 0.08
C GLY A 18 -8.71 1.30 1.41
N ILE A 19 -8.14 0.11 1.35
CA ILE A 19 -7.67 -0.59 2.55
C ILE A 19 -6.60 0.24 3.25
N ILE A 20 -5.66 0.76 2.47
CA ILE A 20 -4.56 1.53 3.03
C ILE A 20 -5.06 2.83 3.66
N LYS A 21 -6.01 3.50 3.00
CA LYS A 21 -6.57 4.72 3.57
C LYS A 21 -7.21 4.47 4.92
N ILE A 22 -7.97 3.39 5.01
CA ILE A 22 -8.60 3.01 6.28
C ILE A 22 -7.53 2.70 7.32
N GLY A 23 -6.51 1.97 6.93
CA GLY A 23 -5.42 1.63 7.84
C GLY A 23 -4.67 2.85 8.34
N LEU A 24 -4.43 3.81 7.46
CA LEU A 24 -3.75 5.04 7.86
C LEU A 24 -4.58 5.82 8.88
N GLN A 25 -5.89 5.86 8.66
CA GLN A 25 -6.77 6.55 9.58
C GLN A 25 -6.80 5.85 10.93
N ASP A 26 -6.90 4.53 10.93
CA ASP A 26 -6.93 3.76 12.17
C ASP A 26 -5.62 3.92 12.94
N PHE A 27 -4.51 3.92 12.23
CA PHE A 27 -3.20 4.05 12.84
C PHE A 27 -3.09 5.36 13.63
N ARG A 28 -3.67 6.43 13.10
CA ARG A 28 -3.62 7.72 13.79
C ARG A 28 -4.40 7.70 15.08
N MET A 29 -5.41 6.85 15.17
CA MET A 29 -6.28 6.79 16.32
C MET A 29 -5.86 5.74 17.34
N GLN A 30 -5.13 4.72 16.90
CA GLN A 30 -4.71 3.65 17.80
C GLN A 30 -3.20 3.66 17.93
N LYS A 31 -2.75 3.78 19.16
CA LYS A 31 -1.32 3.87 19.46
C LYS A 31 -0.79 2.63 20.16
N ASP A 32 -1.65 1.65 20.40
CA ASP A 32 -1.32 0.54 21.28
C ASP A 32 -0.52 -0.57 20.62
N GLU A 33 -0.62 -0.74 19.29
CA GLU A 33 0.07 -1.81 18.60
C GLU A 33 0.69 -1.31 17.31
N PRO A 34 1.68 -0.44 17.41
CA PRO A 34 2.27 0.16 16.21
C PRO A 34 2.96 -0.85 15.31
N ASP A 35 3.60 -1.87 15.89
CA ASP A 35 4.32 -2.86 15.08
C ASP A 35 3.39 -3.63 14.16
N LYS A 36 2.24 -4.00 14.68
CA LYS A 36 1.26 -4.74 13.91
C LYS A 36 0.75 -3.92 12.74
N TYR A 37 0.47 -2.66 12.99
CA TYR A 37 -0.01 -1.76 11.94
C TYR A 37 1.05 -1.52 10.89
N HIS A 38 2.28 -1.31 11.34
CA HIS A 38 3.38 -1.08 10.39
C HIS A 38 3.58 -2.29 9.48
N PHE A 39 3.47 -3.48 10.05
CA PHE A 39 3.63 -4.68 9.26
C PHE A 39 2.54 -4.79 8.19
N ARG A 40 1.29 -4.63 8.58
CA ARG A 40 0.17 -4.73 7.65
C ARG A 40 0.20 -3.60 6.62
N LEU A 41 0.45 -2.40 7.09
CA LEU A 41 0.51 -1.25 6.21
C LEU A 41 1.61 -1.44 5.17
N GLY A 42 2.77 -1.91 5.61
CA GLY A 42 3.87 -2.17 4.70
C GLY A 42 3.56 -3.25 3.68
N MET A 43 2.85 -4.28 4.11
CA MET A 43 2.44 -5.36 3.23
C MET A 43 1.55 -4.83 2.10
N PHE A 44 0.54 -4.05 2.44
CA PHE A 44 -0.37 -3.52 1.45
C PHE A 44 0.29 -2.46 0.58
N LEU A 45 1.16 -1.65 1.16
CA LEU A 45 1.91 -0.67 0.38
C LEU A 45 2.85 -1.34 -0.61
N HIS A 46 3.46 -2.45 -0.18
CA HIS A 46 4.33 -3.21 -1.08
C HIS A 46 3.54 -3.75 -2.26
N GLU A 47 2.39 -4.34 -1.99
CA GLU A 47 1.55 -4.87 -3.06
C GLU A 47 1.11 -3.75 -4.00
N LEU A 48 0.70 -2.62 -3.44
CA LEU A 48 0.26 -1.48 -4.24
C LEU A 48 1.39 -0.99 -5.15
N LYS A 49 2.60 -0.93 -4.60
CA LYS A 49 3.76 -0.53 -5.36
C LYS A 49 4.01 -1.47 -6.54
N GLU A 50 3.92 -2.78 -6.30
CA GLU A 50 4.15 -3.76 -7.35
C GLU A 50 3.07 -3.71 -8.42
N VAL A 51 1.83 -3.53 -8.02
CA VAL A 51 0.73 -3.41 -8.98
C VAL A 51 0.92 -2.16 -9.84
N ASN A 52 1.30 -1.05 -9.23
CA ASN A 52 1.54 0.17 -9.99
C ASN A 52 2.73 0.02 -10.93
N LYS A 53 3.76 -0.66 -10.48
CA LYS A 53 4.95 -0.90 -11.30
C LYS A 53 4.57 -1.70 -12.54
N LEU A 54 3.70 -2.67 -12.37
CA LEU A 54 3.30 -3.56 -13.46
C LEU A 54 2.36 -2.86 -14.45
N HIS A 55 1.43 -2.07 -13.96
CA HIS A 55 0.39 -1.48 -14.79
C HIS A 55 0.52 0.02 -15.01
N GLN A 56 1.38 0.66 -14.26
CA GLN A 56 1.69 2.08 -14.40
C GLN A 56 0.47 2.98 -14.37
N TYR A 57 -0.39 2.77 -13.37
CA TYR A 57 -1.52 3.65 -13.16
C TYR A 57 -1.07 5.06 -12.78
N TYR A 58 0.06 5.15 -12.08
CA TYR A 58 0.74 6.40 -11.79
C TYR A 58 2.17 6.28 -12.29
N GLU A 59 2.71 7.41 -12.71
CA GLU A 59 4.04 7.42 -13.28
C GLU A 59 5.09 6.94 -12.28
N THR A 60 4.95 7.36 -11.03
CA THR A 60 5.87 6.92 -9.97
C THR A 60 5.06 6.54 -8.74
N PHE A 61 5.69 5.72 -7.91
CA PHE A 61 5.07 5.36 -6.63
C PHE A 61 4.94 6.59 -5.73
N SER A 62 5.87 7.53 -5.86
CA SER A 62 5.81 8.78 -5.11
C SER A 62 4.53 9.56 -5.44
N ASP A 63 4.21 9.65 -6.72
CA ASP A 63 2.99 10.34 -7.15
C ASP A 63 1.75 9.62 -6.59
N LEU A 64 1.76 8.30 -6.67
CA LEU A 64 0.66 7.51 -6.14
C LEU A 64 0.43 7.78 -4.66
N CYS A 65 1.51 7.75 -3.87
CA CYS A 65 1.42 7.98 -2.44
C CYS A 65 0.87 9.37 -2.13
N ARG A 66 1.37 10.36 -2.84
CA ARG A 66 0.99 11.74 -2.58
C ARG A 66 -0.45 12.01 -2.99
N GLN A 67 -0.84 11.54 -4.15
CA GLN A 67 -2.16 11.85 -4.69
C GLN A 67 -3.27 11.01 -4.10
N GLU A 68 -3.02 9.74 -3.87
CA GLU A 68 -4.07 8.84 -3.38
C GLU A 68 -4.07 8.68 -1.86
N LEU A 69 -2.91 8.71 -1.25
CA LEU A 69 -2.79 8.37 0.16
C LEU A 69 -2.40 9.55 1.04
N SER A 70 -2.01 10.66 0.44
CA SER A 70 -1.57 11.86 1.15
C SER A 70 -0.41 11.56 2.12
N ILE A 71 0.49 10.70 1.68
CA ILE A 71 1.70 10.39 2.44
C ILE A 71 2.91 10.57 1.55
N SER A 72 4.07 10.74 2.17
CA SER A 72 5.31 10.83 1.42
C SER A 72 5.77 9.43 1.02
N SER A 73 6.53 9.34 -0.06
CA SER A 73 7.10 8.07 -0.45
C SER A 73 8.09 7.56 0.59
N ASN A 74 8.78 8.46 1.28
CA ASN A 74 9.70 8.06 2.35
C ASN A 74 8.97 7.30 3.45
N TYR A 75 7.82 7.82 3.85
CA TYR A 75 7.01 7.14 4.86
C TYR A 75 6.58 5.77 4.35
N ALA A 76 6.11 5.71 3.12
CA ALA A 76 5.65 4.45 2.53
C ALA A 76 6.79 3.43 2.46
N TYR A 77 7.98 3.85 2.02
CA TYR A 77 9.10 2.93 1.94
C TYR A 77 9.55 2.46 3.31
N LYS A 78 9.43 3.31 4.31
CA LYS A 78 9.75 2.90 5.67
C LYS A 78 8.84 1.77 6.13
N GLN A 79 7.55 1.88 5.84
CA GLN A 79 6.61 0.83 6.19
C GLN A 79 6.88 -0.45 5.43
N ILE A 80 7.21 -0.33 4.15
CA ILE A 80 7.54 -1.50 3.34
C ILE A 80 8.78 -2.20 3.90
N ARG A 81 9.77 -1.43 4.32
CA ARG A 81 10.97 -2.02 4.92
C ARG A 81 10.66 -2.76 6.20
N CYS A 82 9.77 -2.22 7.01
CA CYS A 82 9.34 -2.90 8.23
C CYS A 82 8.70 -4.24 7.92
N TYR A 83 7.84 -4.25 6.91
CA TYR A 83 7.19 -5.48 6.48
C TYR A 83 8.20 -6.52 6.01
N LYS A 84 9.11 -6.10 5.13
CA LYS A 84 10.10 -7.02 4.59
C LYS A 84 11.03 -7.55 5.67
N LYS A 85 11.38 -6.70 6.61
CA LYS A 85 12.26 -7.09 7.70
C LYS A 85 11.61 -8.18 8.55
N ARG A 86 10.32 -8.06 8.80
CA ARG A 86 9.61 -9.09 9.56
C ARG A 86 9.48 -10.39 8.79
N LEU A 87 9.31 -10.30 7.49
CA LEU A 87 9.22 -11.51 6.66
C LEU A 87 10.49 -12.35 6.75
N PHE A 88 11.62 -11.70 6.82
CA PHE A 88 12.91 -12.39 6.77
C PHE A 88 13.58 -12.49 8.15
N ALA A 89 12.86 -12.09 9.17
CA ALA A 89 13.38 -12.27 10.53
C ALA A 89 13.11 -13.68 11.07
#